data_3041141a7e1ade3021d659a04a5589e4
#
_entry.id   3041141a7e1ade3021d659a04a5589e4
#
_cell.length_a   1.000
_cell.length_b   1.000
_cell.length_c   1.000
_cell.angle_alpha   90.00
_cell.angle_beta   90.00
_cell.angle_gamma   90.00
#
_symmetry.space_group_name_H-M   'P 1'
#
loop_
_entity.id
_entity.type
_entity.pdbx_description
1 polymer ?
#
loop_
_entity_poly.entity_id
_entity_poly.type
_entity_poly.pdbx_seq_one_letter_code
_entity_poly.pdbx_strand_id
1 'polypeptide(L)'
;SIKELEIFKKEVKRTPLNLDEPAPLPMGKVDWIIITKDNYEQVFEKLKKGGDDVVLFGLTDGGYEQLAINFAQIRKYIMLNRNVILQYKKYYEGDSDGSEETTKR
;
A
#
# COMPACT_ATOMS: atom_id res chain seq x y z
N SER A 1 18.62 33.96 24.96
CA SER A 1 19.03 35.02 24.06
C SER A 1 19.06 34.47 22.60
N ILE A 2 19.20 35.38 21.69
CA ILE A 2 19.24 35.02 20.27
C ILE A 2 20.49 34.19 19.97
N LYS A 3 21.58 34.53 20.57
CA LYS A 3 22.81 33.77 20.39
C LYS A 3 22.70 32.33 20.92
N GLU A 4 22.05 32.18 22.02
CA GLU A 4 21.87 30.87 22.62
C GLU A 4 20.97 30.02 21.72
N LEU A 5 19.94 30.61 21.13
CA LEU A 5 19.06 29.89 20.20
C LEU A 5 19.81 29.49 18.93
N GLU A 6 20.66 30.35 18.43
CA GLU A 6 21.44 30.05 17.24
C GLU A 6 22.42 28.91 17.48
N ILE A 7 23.11 28.93 18.64
CA ILE A 7 24.03 27.87 18.99
C ILE A 7 23.28 26.57 19.14
N PHE A 8 22.13 26.62 19.81
CA PHE A 8 21.32 25.43 19.99
C PHE A 8 20.89 24.84 18.65
N LYS A 9 20.46 25.67 17.72
CA LYS A 9 20.06 25.20 16.38
C LYS A 9 21.22 24.56 15.65
N LYS A 10 22.43 25.09 15.79
CA LYS A 10 23.58 24.50 15.13
C LYS A 10 23.99 23.19 15.74
N GLU A 11 23.78 23.04 17.05
CA GLU A 11 24.14 21.80 17.72
C GLU A 11 23.16 20.68 17.50
N VAL A 12 21.92 21.02 17.18
CA VAL A 12 20.89 20.02 16.91
C VAL A 12 20.92 19.61 15.45
N LYS A 13 21.99 19.00 15.07
CA LYS A 13 22.08 18.39 13.74
C LYS A 13 21.60 16.96 13.84
N ARG A 14 20.79 16.57 12.90
CA ARG A 14 20.27 15.21 12.83
C ARG A 14 20.92 14.47 11.66
N THR A 15 21.38 13.28 11.94
CA THR A 15 21.91 12.42 10.90
C THR A 15 20.74 11.78 10.17
N PRO A 16 20.70 11.89 8.85
CA PRO A 16 19.66 11.21 8.08
C PRO A 16 19.70 9.70 8.29
N LEU A 17 18.56 9.08 8.34
CA LEU A 17 18.46 7.64 8.60
C LEU A 17 18.49 6.83 7.34
N ASN A 18 18.57 7.28 6.22
CA ASN A 18 18.70 6.54 4.95
C ASN A 18 18.17 5.10 4.99
N LEU A 19 16.93 4.97 5.39
CA LEU A 19 16.28 3.67 5.47
C LEU A 19 15.73 3.27 4.09
N ASP A 20 15.85 2.00 3.79
CA ASP A 20 15.29 1.47 2.56
C ASP A 20 13.77 1.38 2.65
N GLU A 21 13.12 1.54 1.50
CA GLU A 21 11.69 1.33 1.44
C GLU A 21 11.36 -0.16 1.60
N PRO A 22 10.23 -0.48 2.21
CA PRO A 22 9.82 -1.88 2.30
C PRO A 22 9.66 -2.49 0.92
N ALA A 23 9.97 -3.77 0.81
CA ALA A 23 9.73 -4.50 -0.41
C ALA A 23 8.23 -4.60 -0.69
N PRO A 24 7.83 -4.71 -1.95
CA PRO A 24 6.43 -4.93 -2.29
C PRO A 24 5.89 -6.20 -1.61
N LEU A 25 4.62 -6.17 -1.24
CA LEU A 25 3.99 -7.33 -0.62
C LEU A 25 3.85 -8.45 -1.64
N PRO A 26 4.29 -9.67 -1.32
CA PRO A 26 4.16 -10.82 -2.22
C PRO A 26 2.73 -11.39 -2.14
N MET A 27 1.78 -10.69 -2.72
CA MET A 27 0.39 -11.10 -2.68
C MET A 27 0.09 -12.13 -3.76
N GLY A 28 -0.62 -13.17 -3.36
CA GLY A 28 -1.03 -14.20 -4.29
C GLY A 28 -2.24 -13.78 -5.10
N LYS A 29 -2.45 -14.48 -6.21
CA LYS A 29 -3.59 -14.23 -7.07
C LYS A 29 -4.83 -14.94 -6.53
N VAL A 30 -5.94 -14.25 -6.51
CA VAL A 30 -7.22 -14.82 -6.12
C VAL A 30 -8.17 -14.66 -7.30
N ASP A 31 -8.73 -15.76 -7.76
CA ASP A 31 -9.69 -15.75 -8.85
C ASP A 31 -11.10 -15.83 -8.28
N TRP A 32 -11.96 -14.97 -8.77
CA TRP A 32 -13.33 -14.95 -8.35
C TRP A 32 -14.18 -15.84 -9.25
N ILE A 33 -15.11 -16.54 -8.65
CA ILE A 33 -16.09 -17.34 -9.40
C ILE A 33 -17.45 -16.72 -9.13
N ILE A 34 -18.14 -16.39 -10.20
CA ILE A 34 -19.48 -15.85 -10.09
C ILE A 34 -20.48 -16.99 -10.11
N ILE A 35 -21.19 -17.15 -9.02
CA ILE A 35 -22.20 -18.22 -8.88
C ILE A 35 -23.57 -17.59 -8.84
N THR A 36 -24.43 -18.05 -9.71
CA THR A 36 -25.80 -17.59 -9.81
C THR A 36 -26.75 -18.74 -9.62
N LYS A 37 -28.02 -18.40 -9.51
CA LYS A 37 -29.09 -19.38 -9.48
C LYS A 37 -29.05 -20.34 -10.68
N ASP A 38 -28.58 -19.83 -11.81
CA ASP A 38 -28.61 -20.60 -13.06
C ASP A 38 -27.37 -21.46 -13.29
N ASN A 39 -26.26 -21.15 -12.65
CA ASN A 39 -25.01 -21.86 -12.89
C ASN A 39 -24.44 -22.61 -11.70
N TYR A 40 -25.08 -22.56 -10.53
CA TYR A 40 -24.47 -23.11 -9.32
C TYR A 40 -24.21 -24.61 -9.43
N GLU A 41 -25.07 -25.37 -10.06
CA GLU A 41 -24.88 -26.81 -10.21
C GLU A 41 -23.65 -27.14 -11.05
N GLN A 42 -23.49 -26.45 -12.16
CA GLN A 42 -22.36 -26.63 -13.05
C GLN A 42 -21.03 -26.24 -12.37
N VAL A 43 -21.07 -25.15 -11.62
CA VAL A 43 -19.88 -24.69 -10.90
C VAL A 43 -19.49 -25.72 -9.84
N PHE A 44 -20.44 -26.20 -9.05
CA PHE A 44 -20.15 -27.20 -8.04
C PHE A 44 -19.61 -28.49 -8.65
N GLU A 45 -20.18 -28.94 -9.75
CA GLU A 45 -19.68 -30.14 -10.43
C GLU A 45 -18.26 -29.96 -10.93
N LYS A 46 -17.98 -28.80 -11.50
CA LYS A 46 -16.64 -28.49 -11.97
C LYS A 46 -15.62 -28.46 -10.84
N LEU A 47 -15.97 -27.87 -9.72
CA LEU A 47 -15.09 -27.81 -8.56
C LEU A 47 -14.92 -29.19 -7.94
N LYS A 48 -15.96 -29.99 -7.92
CA LYS A 48 -15.92 -31.34 -7.36
C LYS A 48 -14.97 -32.24 -8.14
N LYS A 49 -14.85 -32.04 -9.44
CA LYS A 49 -13.92 -32.81 -10.26
C LYS A 49 -12.46 -32.57 -9.92
N GLY A 50 -12.18 -31.52 -9.19
CA GLY A 50 -10.84 -31.23 -8.71
C GLY A 50 -10.39 -32.13 -7.57
N GLY A 51 -11.28 -32.97 -7.04
CA GLY A 51 -10.91 -34.00 -6.07
C GLY A 51 -11.08 -33.64 -4.59
N ASP A 52 -11.33 -32.40 -4.28
CA ASP A 52 -11.52 -31.95 -2.90
C ASP A 52 -12.99 -31.70 -2.60
N ASP A 53 -13.32 -31.66 -1.31
CA ASP A 53 -14.63 -31.25 -0.88
C ASP A 53 -14.84 -29.78 -1.28
N VAL A 54 -16.03 -29.49 -1.77
CA VAL A 54 -16.34 -28.14 -2.21
C VAL A 54 -16.84 -27.31 -1.04
N VAL A 55 -16.02 -26.38 -0.61
CA VAL A 55 -16.39 -25.40 0.42
C VAL A 55 -16.17 -24.02 -0.18
N LEU A 56 -17.19 -23.21 -0.13
CA LEU A 56 -17.14 -21.87 -0.73
C LEU A 56 -17.45 -20.82 0.33
N PHE A 57 -16.66 -19.75 0.29
CA PHE A 57 -16.94 -18.57 1.10
C PHE A 57 -17.45 -17.51 0.14
N GLY A 58 -18.66 -17.06 0.35
CA GLY A 58 -19.32 -16.21 -0.61
C GLY A 58 -19.61 -14.82 -0.10
N LEU A 59 -19.76 -13.93 -1.06
CA LEU A 59 -20.20 -12.57 -0.82
C LEU A 59 -21.42 -12.32 -1.70
N THR A 60 -22.34 -11.54 -1.18
CA THR A 60 -23.41 -11.02 -2.00
C THR A 60 -22.83 -9.97 -2.96
N ASP A 61 -23.62 -9.58 -3.94
CA ASP A 61 -23.24 -8.52 -4.87
C ASP A 61 -22.86 -7.25 -4.12
N GLY A 62 -23.68 -6.83 -3.18
CA GLY A 62 -23.39 -5.65 -2.36
C GLY A 62 -22.17 -5.83 -1.49
N GLY A 63 -21.96 -7.03 -0.95
CA GLY A 63 -20.78 -7.34 -0.17
C GLY A 63 -19.50 -7.30 -0.99
N TYR A 64 -19.57 -7.77 -2.22
CA TYR A 64 -18.43 -7.70 -3.14
C TYR A 64 -18.08 -6.25 -3.48
N GLU A 65 -19.10 -5.44 -3.76
CA GLU A 65 -18.89 -4.02 -4.00
C GLU A 65 -18.22 -3.33 -2.82
N GLN A 66 -18.70 -3.62 -1.62
CA GLN A 66 -18.13 -3.02 -0.41
C GLN A 66 -16.67 -3.47 -0.22
N LEU A 67 -16.38 -4.72 -0.49
CA LEU A 67 -15.01 -5.24 -0.40
C LEU A 67 -14.11 -4.50 -1.38
N ALA A 68 -14.57 -4.29 -2.60
CA ALA A 68 -13.80 -3.57 -3.62
C ALA A 68 -13.54 -2.13 -3.18
N ILE A 69 -14.54 -1.48 -2.61
CA ILE A 69 -14.39 -0.12 -2.07
C ILE A 69 -13.37 -0.12 -0.93
N ASN A 70 -13.44 -1.09 -0.04
CA ASN A 70 -12.51 -1.17 1.07
C ASN A 70 -11.07 -1.34 0.60
N PHE A 71 -10.84 -2.19 -0.39
CA PHE A 71 -9.51 -2.35 -0.95
C PHE A 71 -9.00 -1.07 -1.61
N ALA A 72 -9.89 -0.36 -2.31
CA ALA A 72 -9.51 0.91 -2.91
C ALA A 72 -9.12 1.94 -1.84
N GLN A 73 -9.84 1.97 -0.72
CA GLN A 73 -9.52 2.86 0.39
C GLN A 73 -8.17 2.49 1.02
N ILE A 74 -7.91 1.21 1.18
CA ILE A 74 -6.63 0.75 1.72
C ILE A 74 -5.48 1.14 0.81
N ARG A 75 -5.64 0.94 -0.51
CA ARG A 75 -4.62 1.34 -1.47
C ARG A 75 -4.35 2.83 -1.41
N LYS A 76 -5.41 3.63 -1.34
CA LYS A 76 -5.29 5.08 -1.24
C LYS A 76 -4.53 5.47 0.02
N TYR A 77 -4.87 4.86 1.13
CA TYR A 77 -4.21 5.12 2.41
C TYR A 77 -2.71 4.80 2.33
N ILE A 78 -2.37 3.66 1.76
CA ILE A 78 -0.97 3.26 1.58
C ILE A 78 -0.24 4.25 0.69
N MET A 79 -0.84 4.65 -0.41
CA MET A 79 -0.23 5.61 -1.34
C MET A 79 0.02 6.96 -0.68
N LEU A 80 -0.95 7.44 0.10
CA LEU A 80 -0.80 8.70 0.79
C LEU A 80 0.28 8.64 1.84
N ASN A 81 0.33 7.57 2.62
CA ASN A 81 1.37 7.40 3.62
C ASN A 81 2.74 7.29 2.99
N ARG A 82 2.85 6.53 1.91
CA ARG A 82 4.10 6.40 1.19
C ARG A 82 4.58 7.75 0.67
N ASN A 83 3.66 8.54 0.14
CA ASN A 83 3.98 9.86 -0.37
C ASN A 83 4.49 10.78 0.74
N VAL A 84 3.84 10.74 1.89
CA VAL A 84 4.28 11.53 3.06
C VAL A 84 5.68 11.10 3.47
N ILE A 85 5.93 9.80 3.55
CA ILE A 85 7.25 9.28 3.93
C ILE A 85 8.31 9.73 2.93
N LEU A 86 8.00 9.65 1.63
CA LEU A 86 8.93 10.07 0.60
C LEU A 86 9.25 11.55 0.70
N GLN A 87 8.27 12.38 1.03
CA GLN A 87 8.51 13.82 1.20
C GLN A 87 9.43 14.09 2.38
N TYR A 88 9.18 13.41 3.51
CA TYR A 88 10.07 13.55 4.66
C TYR A 88 11.47 13.04 4.36
N LYS A 89 11.56 11.91 3.70
CA LYS A 89 12.85 11.34 3.33
C LYS A 89 13.62 12.29 2.43
N LYS A 90 12.95 12.86 1.45
CA LYS A 90 13.56 13.81 0.54
C LYS A 90 14.07 15.03 1.28
N TYR A 91 13.30 15.51 2.24
CA TYR A 91 13.67 16.68 3.02
C TYR A 91 14.89 16.44 3.89
N TYR A 92 14.96 15.29 4.56
CA TYR A 92 16.02 15.02 5.53
C TYR A 92 17.20 14.22 5.02
N GLU A 93 17.03 13.42 3.97
CA GLU A 93 18.06 12.49 3.53
C GLU A 93 18.53 12.71 2.11
N GLY A 94 17.70 13.26 1.29
CA GLY A 94 17.99 13.43 -0.13
C GLY A 94 18.51 14.80 -0.51
N ASP A 95 19.07 15.53 0.44
CA ASP A 95 19.43 16.92 0.22
C ASP A 95 20.40 17.14 -0.92
N SER A 96 21.41 16.33 -1.02
CA SER A 96 22.40 16.51 -2.08
C SER A 96 21.77 16.35 -3.45
N ASP A 97 20.92 15.35 -3.60
CA ASP A 97 20.25 15.10 -4.86
C ASP A 97 19.13 16.08 -5.10
N GLY A 98 18.36 16.35 -4.07
CA GLY A 98 17.24 17.26 -4.17
C GLY A 98 17.67 18.67 -4.50
N SER A 99 18.73 19.13 -3.91
CA SER A 99 19.22 20.48 -4.16
C SER A 99 19.70 20.65 -5.60
N GLU A 100 20.29 19.63 -6.17
CA GLU A 100 20.73 19.67 -7.55
C GLU A 100 19.55 19.81 -8.49
N GLU A 101 18.53 19.03 -8.27
CA GLU A 101 17.33 19.10 -9.09
C GLU A 101 16.66 20.45 -9.00
N THR A 102 16.61 21.00 -7.81
CA THR A 102 15.97 22.28 -7.60
C THR A 102 16.70 23.39 -8.32
N THR A 103 18.00 23.34 -8.32
CA THR A 103 18.79 24.39 -8.95
C THR A 103 18.75 24.35 -10.47
N LYS A 104 18.42 23.24 -11.04
CA LYS A 104 18.34 23.12 -12.50
C LYS A 104 17.09 23.76 -13.08
N ARG A 105 16.17 24.17 -12.28
CA ARG A 105 14.98 24.86 -12.74
C ARG A 105 15.19 26.37 -12.82
#